data_27dac68fd50763dbc96d3754294cc72d
#
_entry.id   27dac68fd50763dbc96d3754294cc72d
#
_cell.length_a   1.000
_cell.length_b   1.000
_cell.length_c   1.000
_cell.angle_alpha   90.00
_cell.angle_beta   90.00
_cell.angle_gamma   90.00
#
_symmetry.space_group_name_H-M   'P 1'
#
loop_
_entity.id
_entity.type
_entity.pdbx_description
1 polymer ?
#
loop_
_entity_poly.entity_id
_entity_poly.type
_entity_poly.pdbx_seq_one_letter_code
_entity_poly.pdbx_strand_id
1 'polypeptide(L)'
;MKKIRLVLFGFGTVGQAVYELLTTERSRILGVVNQSADQLQDKVDYDIVSIVVRDVEKYQAEFSYISHLFTTEWPSEADYDLAIELVSSAAGGDIIAQALESGKDVVSANKLALYQSAGQLEALANEHGRILRYEGAVAGAIPILQIISPLGSGEIQLMRGILNGSTNYILTRLFEDSELSVEDAIAEASKKGYLEADPTLDVGGFDALYKLGILIYMATGQYPAESDIERIGIDTLTDEAIAEAKSANKTYKLVAEADFKTGRYRVTPQLLASTDPLYGVDGSLNAVTLTHQYAGELTLQGPGAGG
;
A
#
# COMPACT_ATOMS: atom_id res chain seq x y z
N MET A 1 -22.71 13.36 -21.03
CA MET A 1 -22.11 12.89 -19.77
C MET A 1 -21.87 11.40 -19.91
N LYS A 2 -20.62 10.97 -19.86
CA LYS A 2 -20.23 9.57 -19.96
C LYS A 2 -20.38 8.90 -18.59
N LYS A 3 -21.06 7.77 -18.52
CA LYS A 3 -21.23 7.00 -17.27
C LYS A 3 -20.19 5.89 -17.22
N ILE A 4 -19.39 5.85 -16.15
CA ILE A 4 -18.37 4.83 -15.90
C ILE A 4 -18.95 3.79 -14.95
N ARG A 5 -18.95 2.53 -15.34
CA ARG A 5 -19.46 1.42 -14.54
C ARG A 5 -18.31 0.75 -13.81
N LEU A 6 -18.39 0.74 -12.48
CA LEU A 6 -17.36 0.24 -11.59
C LEU A 6 -17.73 -1.15 -11.08
N VAL A 7 -16.76 -2.06 -11.07
CA VAL A 7 -16.86 -3.34 -10.38
C VAL A 7 -15.81 -3.40 -9.28
N LEU A 8 -16.23 -3.77 -8.07
CA LEU A 8 -15.32 -4.02 -6.95
C LEU A 8 -15.07 -5.53 -6.85
N PHE A 9 -13.82 -5.93 -6.79
CA PHE A 9 -13.39 -7.29 -6.49
C PHE A 9 -12.85 -7.34 -5.06
N GLY A 10 -13.63 -7.91 -4.15
CA GLY A 10 -13.37 -7.93 -2.71
C GLY A 10 -14.14 -6.86 -1.94
N PHE A 11 -14.66 -7.25 -0.77
CA PHE A 11 -15.43 -6.37 0.12
C PHE A 11 -15.02 -6.56 1.59
N GLY A 12 -13.70 -6.71 1.82
CA GLY A 12 -13.09 -6.63 3.14
C GLY A 12 -13.01 -5.17 3.64
N THR A 13 -12.18 -4.90 4.64
CA THR A 13 -12.02 -3.57 5.24
C THR A 13 -11.80 -2.48 4.18
N VAL A 14 -10.85 -2.69 3.26
CA VAL A 14 -10.55 -1.72 2.20
C VAL A 14 -11.72 -1.58 1.21
N GLY A 15 -12.34 -2.70 0.81
CA GLY A 15 -13.48 -2.69 -0.12
C GLY A 15 -14.68 -1.93 0.42
N GLN A 16 -14.98 -2.10 1.71
CA GLN A 16 -16.04 -1.36 2.40
C GLN A 16 -15.74 0.14 2.44
N ALA A 17 -14.51 0.52 2.81
CA ALA A 17 -14.09 1.91 2.84
C ALA A 17 -14.15 2.58 1.45
N VAL A 18 -13.69 1.88 0.40
CA VAL A 18 -13.78 2.37 -0.99
C VAL A 18 -15.24 2.54 -1.41
N TYR A 19 -16.11 1.58 -1.10
CA TYR A 19 -17.54 1.70 -1.38
C TYR A 19 -18.16 2.90 -0.67
N GLU A 20 -17.87 3.07 0.61
CA GLU A 20 -18.36 4.20 1.41
C GLU A 20 -17.90 5.54 0.81
N LEU A 21 -16.61 5.70 0.52
CA LEU A 21 -16.08 6.92 -0.09
C LEU A 21 -16.73 7.21 -1.45
N LEU A 22 -16.86 6.21 -2.32
CA LEU A 22 -17.47 6.38 -3.63
C LEU A 22 -18.95 6.77 -3.55
N THR A 23 -19.63 6.41 -2.48
CA THR A 23 -21.06 6.75 -2.29
C THR A 23 -21.28 8.05 -1.53
N THR A 24 -20.59 8.24 -0.39
CA THR A 24 -20.77 9.42 0.47
C THR A 24 -20.12 10.69 -0.08
N GLU A 25 -18.93 10.53 -0.70
CA GLU A 25 -18.13 11.65 -1.25
C GLU A 25 -18.31 11.83 -2.77
N ARG A 26 -19.32 11.19 -3.36
CA ARG A 26 -19.56 11.20 -4.81
C ARG A 26 -19.49 12.60 -5.43
N SER A 27 -20.19 13.58 -4.83
CA SER A 27 -20.22 14.94 -5.37
C SER A 27 -18.85 15.61 -5.37
N ARG A 28 -18.03 15.37 -4.33
CA ARG A 28 -16.68 15.89 -4.23
C ARG A 28 -15.76 15.23 -5.26
N ILE A 29 -15.82 13.91 -5.39
CA ILE A 29 -15.04 13.14 -6.36
C ILE A 29 -15.36 13.59 -7.78
N LEU A 30 -16.64 13.66 -8.15
CA LEU A 30 -17.07 14.13 -9.46
C LEU A 30 -16.68 15.59 -9.71
N GLY A 31 -16.69 16.43 -8.68
CA GLY A 31 -16.21 17.81 -8.76
C GLY A 31 -14.75 17.88 -9.20
N VAL A 32 -13.86 17.11 -8.56
CA VAL A 32 -12.43 17.05 -8.90
C VAL A 32 -12.22 16.48 -10.31
N VAL A 33 -12.82 15.33 -10.61
CA VAL A 33 -12.67 14.65 -11.90
C VAL A 33 -13.15 15.53 -13.05
N ASN A 34 -14.31 16.18 -12.90
CA ASN A 34 -14.90 17.00 -13.95
C ASN A 34 -14.25 18.39 -14.07
N GLN A 35 -13.54 18.90 -13.04
CA GLN A 35 -12.73 20.12 -13.17
C GLN A 35 -11.49 19.87 -14.04
N SER A 36 -10.85 18.70 -13.88
CA SER A 36 -9.74 18.30 -14.74
C SER A 36 -10.19 18.01 -16.18
N ALA A 37 -11.47 17.71 -16.37
CA ALA A 37 -12.10 17.41 -17.64
C ALA A 37 -12.66 18.66 -18.39
N ASP A 38 -12.51 19.87 -17.86
CA ASP A 38 -12.89 21.10 -18.61
C ASP A 38 -12.09 21.27 -19.93
N GLN A 39 -11.00 20.50 -20.09
CA GLN A 39 -10.26 20.32 -21.34
C GLN A 39 -10.75 19.12 -22.18
N LEU A 40 -11.59 18.24 -21.61
CA LEU A 40 -12.20 17.09 -22.28
C LEU A 40 -13.69 17.38 -22.50
N GLN A 41 -14.18 17.13 -23.71
CA GLN A 41 -15.55 17.53 -24.14
C GLN A 41 -16.68 16.87 -23.34
N ASP A 42 -16.44 15.86 -22.49
CA ASP A 42 -17.48 15.10 -21.81
C ASP A 42 -17.26 15.03 -20.29
N LYS A 43 -18.21 15.58 -19.52
CA LYS A 43 -18.31 15.30 -18.09
C LYS A 43 -18.60 13.82 -17.84
N VAL A 44 -18.01 13.28 -16.77
CA VAL A 44 -18.21 11.89 -16.36
C VAL A 44 -19.07 11.78 -15.12
N ASP A 45 -19.72 10.65 -14.98
CA ASP A 45 -20.39 10.16 -13.79
C ASP A 45 -20.05 8.67 -13.61
N TYR A 46 -20.36 8.05 -12.47
CA TYR A 46 -20.08 6.62 -12.25
C TYR A 46 -21.17 5.92 -11.47
N ASP A 47 -21.29 4.60 -11.65
CA ASP A 47 -22.08 3.71 -10.82
C ASP A 47 -21.27 2.48 -10.43
N ILE A 48 -21.47 1.99 -9.21
CA ILE A 48 -21.01 0.67 -8.79
C ILE A 48 -22.06 -0.33 -9.23
N VAL A 49 -21.72 -1.18 -10.20
CA VAL A 49 -22.68 -2.11 -10.82
C VAL A 49 -22.65 -3.50 -10.22
N SER A 50 -21.51 -3.92 -9.67
CA SER A 50 -21.42 -5.17 -8.91
C SER A 50 -20.24 -5.18 -7.93
N ILE A 51 -20.33 -6.07 -6.94
CA ILE A 51 -19.30 -6.35 -5.93
C ILE A 51 -19.07 -7.85 -5.94
N VAL A 52 -17.93 -8.28 -6.48
CA VAL A 52 -17.59 -9.70 -6.59
C VAL A 52 -16.93 -10.18 -5.31
N VAL A 53 -17.55 -11.15 -4.65
CA VAL A 53 -17.10 -11.74 -3.38
C VAL A 53 -17.21 -13.26 -3.40
N ARG A 54 -16.48 -13.95 -2.54
CA ARG A 54 -16.54 -15.42 -2.44
C ARG A 54 -17.77 -15.91 -1.68
N ASP A 55 -18.23 -15.15 -0.69
CA ASP A 55 -19.34 -15.51 0.20
C ASP A 55 -20.42 -14.43 0.10
N VAL A 56 -21.33 -14.61 -0.86
CA VAL A 56 -22.42 -13.66 -1.12
C VAL A 56 -23.42 -13.62 0.03
N GLU A 57 -23.77 -14.78 0.61
CA GLU A 57 -24.77 -14.87 1.67
C GLU A 57 -24.34 -14.06 2.91
N LYS A 58 -23.07 -14.16 3.30
CA LYS A 58 -22.50 -13.38 4.39
C LYS A 58 -22.70 -11.89 4.17
N TYR A 59 -22.28 -11.38 3.01
CA TYR A 59 -22.32 -9.94 2.74
C TYR A 59 -23.74 -9.43 2.50
N GLN A 60 -24.61 -10.21 1.88
CA GLN A 60 -26.03 -9.85 1.73
C GLN A 60 -26.75 -9.74 3.07
N ALA A 61 -26.41 -10.59 4.03
CA ALA A 61 -26.99 -10.53 5.38
C ALA A 61 -26.49 -9.31 6.15
N GLU A 62 -25.20 -8.98 6.03
CA GLU A 62 -24.57 -7.87 6.76
C GLU A 62 -24.89 -6.50 6.11
N PHE A 63 -24.97 -6.43 4.78
CA PHE A 63 -25.19 -5.20 3.99
C PHE A 63 -26.47 -5.28 3.16
N SER A 64 -27.61 -5.49 3.82
CA SER A 64 -28.90 -5.74 3.16
C SER A 64 -29.35 -4.62 2.21
N TYR A 65 -28.96 -3.36 2.47
CA TYR A 65 -29.32 -2.17 1.66
C TYR A 65 -28.63 -2.16 0.27
N ILE A 66 -27.57 -2.93 0.09
CA ILE A 66 -26.86 -3.12 -1.20
C ILE A 66 -26.75 -4.60 -1.59
N SER A 67 -27.59 -5.44 -1.00
CA SER A 67 -27.55 -6.90 -1.23
C SER A 67 -27.59 -7.30 -2.71
N HIS A 68 -28.25 -6.50 -3.55
CA HIS A 68 -28.36 -6.71 -4.98
C HIS A 68 -27.06 -6.51 -5.77
N LEU A 69 -26.02 -5.89 -5.16
CA LEU A 69 -24.71 -5.70 -5.81
C LEU A 69 -23.79 -6.90 -5.64
N PHE A 70 -24.00 -7.76 -4.63
CA PHE A 70 -23.10 -8.87 -4.35
C PHE A 70 -23.33 -10.05 -5.28
N THR A 71 -22.24 -10.57 -5.84
CA THR A 71 -22.23 -11.74 -6.74
C THR A 71 -20.94 -12.54 -6.57
N THR A 72 -20.96 -13.83 -6.93
CA THR A 72 -19.77 -14.66 -7.15
C THR A 72 -19.35 -14.69 -8.62
N GLU A 73 -20.21 -14.22 -9.51
CA GLU A 73 -20.00 -14.30 -10.95
C GLU A 73 -19.11 -13.16 -11.43
N TRP A 74 -18.21 -13.46 -12.35
CA TRP A 74 -17.46 -12.44 -13.07
C TRP A 74 -18.41 -11.69 -13.99
N PRO A 75 -18.48 -10.33 -13.93
CA PRO A 75 -19.36 -9.58 -14.80
C PRO A 75 -18.92 -9.69 -16.26
N SER A 76 -19.88 -9.66 -17.20
CA SER A 76 -19.53 -9.67 -18.61
C SER A 76 -18.77 -8.39 -19.01
N GLU A 77 -17.94 -8.50 -20.05
CA GLU A 77 -17.15 -7.36 -20.54
C GLU A 77 -18.01 -6.16 -20.95
N ALA A 78 -19.24 -6.39 -21.37
CA ALA A 78 -20.17 -5.31 -21.71
C ALA A 78 -20.73 -4.56 -20.49
N ASP A 79 -20.60 -5.10 -19.29
CA ASP A 79 -21.31 -4.62 -18.10
C ASP A 79 -20.53 -3.63 -17.26
N TYR A 80 -19.20 -3.52 -17.44
CA TYR A 80 -18.36 -2.61 -16.68
C TYR A 80 -17.25 -1.95 -17.51
N ASP A 81 -16.67 -0.89 -16.99
CA ASP A 81 -15.63 -0.08 -17.63
C ASP A 81 -14.34 -0.05 -16.83
N LEU A 82 -14.42 -0.13 -15.50
CA LEU A 82 -13.30 -0.06 -14.57
C LEU A 82 -13.43 -1.13 -13.47
N ALA A 83 -12.37 -1.91 -13.28
CA ALA A 83 -12.23 -2.84 -12.18
C ALA A 83 -11.46 -2.21 -11.02
N ILE A 84 -11.96 -2.38 -9.79
CA ILE A 84 -11.28 -1.99 -8.54
C ILE A 84 -10.99 -3.27 -7.77
N GLU A 85 -9.72 -3.69 -7.79
CA GLU A 85 -9.26 -4.94 -7.17
C GLU A 85 -8.77 -4.66 -5.74
N LEU A 86 -9.41 -5.31 -4.75
CA LEU A 86 -9.25 -5.06 -3.32
C LEU A 86 -9.15 -6.36 -2.51
N VAL A 87 -8.77 -7.49 -3.15
CA VAL A 87 -8.52 -8.73 -2.43
C VAL A 87 -7.15 -8.71 -1.76
N SER A 88 -6.98 -9.46 -0.66
CA SER A 88 -5.75 -9.45 0.13
C SER A 88 -4.79 -10.60 -0.23
N SER A 89 -5.04 -11.35 -1.31
CA SER A 89 -4.24 -12.52 -1.69
C SER A 89 -3.60 -12.35 -3.07
N ALA A 90 -2.62 -13.20 -3.39
CA ALA A 90 -1.96 -13.24 -4.70
C ALA A 90 -2.94 -13.48 -5.87
N ALA A 91 -4.11 -14.09 -5.61
CA ALA A 91 -5.17 -14.25 -6.62
C ALA A 91 -5.68 -12.92 -7.21
N GLY A 92 -5.40 -11.78 -6.57
CA GLY A 92 -5.65 -10.47 -7.16
C GLY A 92 -4.89 -10.23 -8.47
N GLY A 93 -3.73 -10.86 -8.67
CA GLY A 93 -2.98 -10.81 -9.92
C GLY A 93 -3.77 -11.35 -11.11
N ASP A 94 -4.44 -12.48 -10.92
CA ASP A 94 -5.28 -13.09 -11.96
C ASP A 94 -6.50 -12.19 -12.27
N ILE A 95 -7.08 -11.57 -11.23
CA ILE A 95 -8.20 -10.61 -11.39
C ILE A 95 -7.75 -9.40 -12.23
N ILE A 96 -6.60 -8.82 -11.91
CA ILE A 96 -6.03 -7.69 -12.63
C ILE A 96 -5.78 -8.08 -14.11
N ALA A 97 -5.11 -9.22 -14.34
CA ALA A 97 -4.78 -9.71 -15.67
C ALA A 97 -6.05 -9.91 -16.51
N GLN A 98 -7.04 -10.64 -15.98
CA GLN A 98 -8.29 -10.91 -16.70
C GLN A 98 -9.06 -9.62 -17.03
N ALA A 99 -9.09 -8.64 -16.13
CA ALA A 99 -9.74 -7.36 -16.40
C ALA A 99 -9.02 -6.58 -17.51
N LEU A 100 -7.68 -6.54 -17.50
CA LEU A 100 -6.88 -5.88 -18.54
C LEU A 100 -7.05 -6.53 -19.91
N GLU A 101 -7.00 -7.88 -19.98
CA GLU A 101 -7.26 -8.68 -21.19
C GLU A 101 -8.66 -8.42 -21.74
N SER A 102 -9.64 -8.23 -20.87
CA SER A 102 -11.01 -7.84 -21.23
C SER A 102 -11.15 -6.36 -21.65
N GLY A 103 -10.03 -5.64 -21.80
CA GLY A 103 -10.02 -4.25 -22.22
C GLY A 103 -10.53 -3.27 -21.17
N LYS A 104 -10.35 -3.57 -19.87
CA LYS A 104 -10.77 -2.69 -18.77
C LYS A 104 -9.57 -2.00 -18.13
N ASP A 105 -9.81 -0.78 -17.65
CA ASP A 105 -8.86 -0.12 -16.75
C ASP A 105 -8.96 -0.73 -15.36
N VAL A 106 -7.86 -0.72 -14.61
CA VAL A 106 -7.78 -1.36 -13.30
C VAL A 106 -7.16 -0.42 -12.26
N VAL A 107 -7.78 -0.39 -11.07
CA VAL A 107 -7.20 0.17 -9.85
C VAL A 107 -7.03 -0.95 -8.84
N SER A 108 -5.85 -1.11 -8.25
CA SER A 108 -5.57 -2.17 -7.26
C SER A 108 -4.90 -1.60 -6.01
N ALA A 109 -5.17 -2.21 -4.86
CA ALA A 109 -4.45 -1.99 -3.61
C ALA A 109 -3.67 -3.24 -3.15
N ASN A 110 -3.50 -4.24 -4.01
CA ASN A 110 -2.94 -5.54 -3.69
C ASN A 110 -1.41 -5.57 -3.83
N LYS A 111 -0.71 -5.22 -2.74
CA LYS A 111 0.76 -5.20 -2.72
C LYS A 111 1.40 -6.54 -3.12
N LEU A 112 0.78 -7.67 -2.72
CA LEU A 112 1.36 -8.99 -2.96
C LEU A 112 1.29 -9.38 -4.45
N ALA A 113 0.12 -9.17 -5.07
CA ALA A 113 -0.04 -9.39 -6.51
C ALA A 113 0.90 -8.51 -7.32
N LEU A 114 1.03 -7.24 -6.94
CA LEU A 114 1.88 -6.27 -7.64
C LEU A 114 3.37 -6.56 -7.44
N TYR A 115 3.82 -6.89 -6.24
CA TYR A 115 5.23 -7.25 -6.02
C TYR A 115 5.67 -8.44 -6.88
N GLN A 116 4.80 -9.43 -7.07
CA GLN A 116 5.12 -10.63 -7.85
C GLN A 116 5.03 -10.44 -9.36
N SER A 117 4.17 -9.54 -9.82
CA SER A 117 3.79 -9.51 -11.24
C SER A 117 3.51 -8.12 -11.83
N ALA A 118 3.80 -7.01 -11.14
CA ALA A 118 3.42 -5.69 -11.67
C ALA A 118 4.05 -5.38 -13.03
N GLY A 119 5.31 -5.77 -13.28
CA GLY A 119 5.93 -5.58 -14.59
C GLY A 119 5.19 -6.32 -15.73
N GLN A 120 4.70 -7.53 -15.45
CA GLN A 120 3.90 -8.29 -16.41
C GLN A 120 2.51 -7.66 -16.58
N LEU A 121 1.89 -7.22 -15.49
CA LEU A 121 0.58 -6.58 -15.50
C LEU A 121 0.60 -5.21 -16.18
N GLU A 122 1.67 -4.44 -16.01
CA GLU A 122 1.85 -3.17 -16.74
C GLU A 122 2.12 -3.40 -18.22
N ALA A 123 2.91 -4.42 -18.58
CA ALA A 123 3.10 -4.79 -19.98
C ALA A 123 1.76 -5.19 -20.63
N LEU A 124 0.95 -5.99 -19.92
CA LEU A 124 -0.38 -6.39 -20.35
C LEU A 124 -1.33 -5.18 -20.50
N ALA A 125 -1.31 -4.24 -19.55
CA ALA A 125 -2.07 -3.01 -19.62
C ALA A 125 -1.69 -2.20 -20.87
N ASN A 126 -0.39 -2.06 -21.15
CA ASN A 126 0.11 -1.36 -22.32
C ASN A 126 -0.29 -2.06 -23.62
N GLU A 127 -0.19 -3.40 -23.70
CA GLU A 127 -0.58 -4.20 -24.86
C GLU A 127 -2.06 -3.99 -25.23
N HIS A 128 -2.93 -3.92 -24.22
CA HIS A 128 -4.36 -3.70 -24.41
C HIS A 128 -4.77 -2.22 -24.44
N GLY A 129 -3.81 -1.28 -24.33
CA GLY A 129 -4.09 0.16 -24.27
C GLY A 129 -4.94 0.55 -23.05
N ARG A 130 -4.71 -0.12 -21.92
CA ARG A 130 -5.44 0.10 -20.67
C ARG A 130 -4.54 0.73 -19.60
N ILE A 131 -5.17 1.19 -18.54
CA ILE A 131 -4.49 1.84 -17.41
C ILE A 131 -4.55 0.91 -16.20
N LEU A 132 -3.39 0.65 -15.60
CA LEU A 132 -3.27 0.07 -14.26
C LEU A 132 -2.78 1.13 -13.28
N ARG A 133 -3.48 1.29 -12.15
CA ARG A 133 -3.11 2.19 -11.04
C ARG A 133 -3.13 1.43 -9.73
N TYR A 134 -2.12 1.67 -8.88
CA TYR A 134 -1.96 0.93 -7.61
C TYR A 134 -1.33 1.75 -6.47
N GLU A 135 -1.66 3.04 -6.42
CA GLU A 135 -1.17 3.95 -5.37
C GLU A 135 -1.44 3.40 -3.95
N GLY A 136 -2.62 2.81 -3.73
CA GLY A 136 -3.02 2.24 -2.45
C GLY A 136 -2.22 1.00 -2.00
N ALA A 137 -1.35 0.44 -2.85
CA ALA A 137 -0.54 -0.73 -2.50
C ALA A 137 0.65 -0.40 -1.58
N VAL A 138 1.11 0.85 -1.54
CA VAL A 138 2.31 1.27 -0.80
C VAL A 138 2.04 2.53 0.02
N ALA A 139 2.49 2.53 1.28
CA ALA A 139 2.50 3.68 2.20
C ALA A 139 1.12 4.30 2.51
N GLY A 140 0.03 3.57 2.32
CA GLY A 140 -1.31 4.00 2.71
C GLY A 140 -1.76 5.29 2.02
N ALA A 141 -1.99 6.34 2.81
CA ALA A 141 -2.47 7.63 2.30
C ALA A 141 -1.37 8.52 1.67
N ILE A 142 -0.10 8.11 1.70
CA ILE A 142 1.01 8.86 1.11
C ILE A 142 1.04 8.61 -0.40
N PRO A 143 0.90 9.63 -1.27
CA PRO A 143 0.88 9.46 -2.73
C PRO A 143 2.30 9.27 -3.31
N ILE A 144 3.02 8.24 -2.83
CA ILE A 144 4.45 8.08 -3.09
C ILE A 144 4.74 7.66 -4.53
N LEU A 145 3.90 6.81 -5.12
CA LEU A 145 4.13 6.32 -6.49
C LEU A 145 3.93 7.46 -7.50
N GLN A 146 2.96 8.34 -7.27
CA GLN A 146 2.74 9.53 -8.09
C GLN A 146 3.89 10.55 -7.98
N ILE A 147 4.60 10.57 -6.85
CA ILE A 147 5.75 11.46 -6.66
C ILE A 147 7.00 10.88 -7.32
N ILE A 148 7.24 9.57 -7.21
CA ILE A 148 8.41 8.91 -7.83
C ILE A 148 8.34 9.00 -9.35
N SER A 149 7.18 8.77 -9.95
CA SER A 149 7.01 8.70 -11.40
C SER A 149 7.53 9.94 -12.16
N PRO A 150 7.20 11.20 -11.77
CA PRO A 150 7.69 12.40 -12.46
C PRO A 150 9.12 12.81 -12.05
N LEU A 151 9.67 12.31 -10.95
CA LEU A 151 11.05 12.64 -10.54
C LEU A 151 12.13 12.03 -11.43
N GLY A 152 11.74 11.11 -12.28
CA GLY A 152 12.65 10.48 -13.24
C GLY A 152 13.45 9.32 -12.66
N SER A 153 13.52 8.24 -13.45
CA SER A 153 14.35 7.09 -13.12
C SER A 153 15.84 7.46 -13.19
N GLY A 154 16.63 7.06 -12.19
CA GLY A 154 18.07 7.26 -12.13
C GLY A 154 18.53 8.56 -11.44
N GLU A 155 17.64 9.44 -11.04
CA GLU A 155 17.98 10.67 -10.30
C GLU A 155 17.70 10.55 -8.79
N ILE A 156 16.90 9.56 -8.37
CA ILE A 156 16.72 9.19 -6.97
C ILE A 156 17.97 8.41 -6.54
N GLN A 157 18.67 8.92 -5.53
CA GLN A 157 19.93 8.36 -5.05
C GLN A 157 19.72 7.42 -3.86
N LEU A 158 18.79 7.78 -2.99
CA LEU A 158 18.46 7.02 -1.78
C LEU A 158 16.96 7.14 -1.50
N MET A 159 16.35 6.06 -1.14
CA MET A 159 14.98 5.99 -0.66
C MET A 159 14.97 5.25 0.67
N ARG A 160 14.34 5.84 1.68
CA ARG A 160 14.17 5.21 3.00
C ARG A 160 12.74 5.41 3.46
N GLY A 161 12.18 4.42 4.15
CA GLY A 161 10.83 4.58 4.64
C GLY A 161 10.46 3.63 5.78
N ILE A 162 9.52 4.09 6.60
CA ILE A 162 8.75 3.27 7.52
C ILE A 162 7.48 2.90 6.78
N LEU A 163 7.42 1.67 6.25
CA LEU A 163 6.37 1.22 5.33
C LEU A 163 5.34 0.28 5.98
N ASN A 164 5.56 -0.09 7.25
CA ASN A 164 4.63 -0.94 7.99
C ASN A 164 4.21 -0.25 9.30
N GLY A 165 2.93 0.12 9.40
CA GLY A 165 2.38 0.82 10.56
C GLY A 165 2.31 -0.04 11.81
N SER A 166 2.11 -1.36 11.68
CA SER A 166 2.03 -2.30 12.81
C SER A 166 3.37 -2.39 13.54
N THR A 167 4.46 -2.60 12.81
CA THR A 167 5.80 -2.63 13.41
C THR A 167 6.23 -1.28 13.96
N ASN A 168 5.85 -0.18 13.29
CA ASN A 168 6.13 1.15 13.82
C ASN A 168 5.39 1.41 15.14
N TYR A 169 4.13 0.97 15.24
CA TYR A 169 3.37 1.04 16.48
C TYR A 169 4.06 0.25 17.60
N ILE A 170 4.47 -1.00 17.35
CA ILE A 170 5.17 -1.86 18.33
C ILE A 170 6.44 -1.17 18.82
N LEU A 171 7.29 -0.70 17.90
CA LEU A 171 8.53 -0.03 18.25
C LEU A 171 8.27 1.28 19.00
N THR A 172 7.27 2.07 18.63
CA THR A 172 6.89 3.28 19.36
C THR A 172 6.53 2.94 20.80
N ARG A 173 5.67 1.93 21.03
CA ARG A 173 5.28 1.50 22.37
C ARG A 173 6.46 1.05 23.21
N LEU A 174 7.39 0.29 22.65
CA LEU A 174 8.62 -0.12 23.32
C LEU A 174 9.46 1.07 23.82
N PHE A 175 9.49 2.17 23.06
CA PHE A 175 10.26 3.36 23.44
C PHE A 175 9.51 4.30 24.39
N GLU A 176 8.17 4.29 24.39
CA GLU A 176 7.33 5.05 25.33
C GLU A 176 7.27 4.42 26.73
N ASP A 177 7.26 3.09 26.82
CA ASP A 177 7.12 2.34 28.06
C ASP A 177 8.42 1.59 28.38
N SER A 178 9.03 1.90 29.52
CA SER A 178 10.31 1.30 29.92
C SER A 178 10.18 -0.14 30.47
N GLU A 179 8.98 -0.52 30.89
CA GLU A 179 8.72 -1.84 31.48
C GLU A 179 8.20 -2.85 30.44
N LEU A 180 7.89 -2.39 29.23
CA LEU A 180 7.31 -3.23 28.19
C LEU A 180 8.40 -4.04 27.48
N SER A 181 8.26 -5.37 27.47
CA SER A 181 9.13 -6.27 26.72
C SER A 181 8.74 -6.31 25.22
N VAL A 182 9.65 -6.77 24.38
CA VAL A 182 9.37 -6.94 22.92
C VAL A 182 8.20 -7.91 22.72
N GLU A 183 8.15 -9.01 23.46
CA GLU A 183 7.08 -10.00 23.39
C GLU A 183 5.72 -9.38 23.80
N ASP A 184 5.68 -8.64 24.91
CA ASP A 184 4.46 -8.00 25.38
C ASP A 184 3.97 -6.90 24.45
N ALA A 185 4.86 -6.15 23.81
CA ALA A 185 4.51 -5.13 22.82
C ALA A 185 3.85 -5.74 21.59
N ILE A 186 4.36 -6.89 21.09
CA ILE A 186 3.76 -7.65 20.00
C ILE A 186 2.36 -8.18 20.41
N ALA A 187 2.24 -8.73 21.62
CA ALA A 187 0.96 -9.21 22.15
C ALA A 187 -0.06 -8.08 22.31
N GLU A 188 0.36 -6.90 22.79
CA GLU A 188 -0.49 -5.70 22.87
C GLU A 188 -0.99 -5.27 21.49
N ALA A 189 -0.10 -5.21 20.50
CA ALA A 189 -0.45 -4.84 19.12
C ALA A 189 -1.46 -5.81 18.51
N SER A 190 -1.26 -7.12 18.71
CA SER A 190 -2.21 -8.16 18.26
C SER A 190 -3.59 -7.99 18.91
N LYS A 191 -3.64 -7.78 20.21
CA LYS A 191 -4.89 -7.56 20.96
C LYS A 191 -5.65 -6.31 20.52
N LYS A 192 -4.94 -5.28 20.07
CA LYS A 192 -5.52 -4.03 19.55
C LYS A 192 -5.88 -4.11 18.06
N GLY A 193 -5.62 -5.24 17.40
CA GLY A 193 -5.96 -5.46 15.99
C GLY A 193 -4.97 -4.85 15.00
N TYR A 194 -3.76 -4.46 15.43
CA TYR A 194 -2.70 -4.01 14.53
C TYR A 194 -2.02 -5.15 13.78
N LEU A 195 -2.10 -6.37 14.31
CA LEU A 195 -1.53 -7.58 13.71
C LEU A 195 -2.64 -8.57 13.37
N GLU A 196 -2.45 -9.32 12.31
CA GLU A 196 -3.27 -10.48 11.98
C GLU A 196 -2.96 -11.66 12.92
N ALA A 197 -3.72 -12.77 12.79
CA ALA A 197 -3.51 -13.96 13.60
C ALA A 197 -2.10 -14.58 13.42
N ASP A 198 -1.51 -14.44 12.24
CA ASP A 198 -0.10 -14.73 11.97
C ASP A 198 0.65 -13.41 11.73
N PRO A 199 1.41 -12.93 12.73
CA PRO A 199 2.13 -11.66 12.63
C PRO A 199 3.43 -11.74 11.84
N THR A 200 3.81 -12.91 11.32
CA THR A 200 5.11 -13.15 10.67
C THR A 200 5.38 -12.19 9.51
N LEU A 201 4.36 -11.87 8.71
CA LEU A 201 4.50 -10.96 7.59
C LEU A 201 4.85 -9.54 8.04
N ASP A 202 4.32 -9.09 9.17
CA ASP A 202 4.60 -7.77 9.74
C ASP A 202 5.93 -7.79 10.49
N VAL A 203 6.03 -8.55 11.59
CA VAL A 203 7.19 -8.52 12.49
C VAL A 203 8.47 -9.04 11.82
N GLY A 204 8.34 -9.99 10.89
CA GLY A 204 9.44 -10.49 10.06
C GLY A 204 9.87 -9.53 8.95
N GLY A 205 9.15 -8.43 8.70
CA GLY A 205 9.51 -7.39 7.73
C GLY A 205 9.14 -7.69 6.28
N PHE A 206 8.36 -8.74 6.00
CA PHE A 206 7.96 -9.08 4.63
C PHE A 206 7.03 -8.05 3.99
N ASP A 207 6.05 -7.52 4.75
CA ASP A 207 5.18 -6.46 4.27
C ASP A 207 5.97 -5.24 3.77
N ALA A 208 6.96 -4.81 4.56
CA ALA A 208 7.84 -3.70 4.19
C ALA A 208 8.74 -4.04 2.98
N LEU A 209 9.18 -5.32 2.86
CA LEU A 209 9.96 -5.80 1.73
C LEU A 209 9.15 -5.73 0.42
N TYR A 210 7.91 -6.22 0.42
CA TYR A 210 7.07 -6.17 -0.78
C TYR A 210 6.80 -4.75 -1.24
N LYS A 211 6.53 -3.84 -0.29
CA LYS A 211 6.35 -2.41 -0.58
C LYS A 211 7.63 -1.76 -1.10
N LEU A 212 8.80 -2.09 -0.52
CA LEU A 212 10.09 -1.62 -1.01
C LEU A 212 10.35 -2.08 -2.45
N GLY A 213 10.04 -3.34 -2.77
CA GLY A 213 10.20 -3.88 -4.11
C GLY A 213 9.36 -3.12 -5.15
N ILE A 214 8.12 -2.74 -4.81
CA ILE A 214 7.29 -1.90 -5.67
C ILE A 214 7.91 -0.51 -5.86
N LEU A 215 8.43 0.10 -4.79
CA LEU A 215 9.11 1.41 -4.88
C LEU A 215 10.38 1.35 -5.74
N ILE A 216 11.17 0.28 -5.62
CA ILE A 216 12.36 0.08 -6.45
C ILE A 216 11.95 -0.07 -7.92
N TYR A 217 10.91 -0.87 -8.20
CA TYR A 217 10.39 -1.03 -9.54
C TYR A 217 9.94 0.32 -10.14
N MET A 218 9.20 1.13 -9.39
CA MET A 218 8.77 2.45 -9.84
C MET A 218 9.93 3.39 -10.15
N ALA A 219 11.04 3.28 -9.40
CA ALA A 219 12.22 4.11 -9.59
C ALA A 219 13.15 3.61 -10.72
N THR A 220 13.17 2.31 -11.01
CA THR A 220 14.17 1.68 -11.89
C THR A 220 13.58 0.97 -13.12
N GLY A 221 12.29 0.66 -13.09
CA GLY A 221 11.64 -0.23 -14.08
C GLY A 221 11.98 -1.70 -13.90
N GLN A 222 12.68 -2.09 -12.82
CA GLN A 222 13.10 -3.48 -12.58
C GLN A 222 12.73 -3.91 -11.15
N TYR A 223 12.15 -5.11 -11.03
CA TYR A 223 11.90 -5.72 -9.72
C TYR A 223 13.18 -6.36 -9.20
N PRO A 224 13.57 -6.08 -7.95
CA PRO A 224 14.60 -6.86 -7.30
C PRO A 224 14.07 -8.27 -6.99
N ALA A 225 14.93 -9.30 -7.07
CA ALA A 225 14.59 -10.58 -6.49
C ALA A 225 14.48 -10.44 -4.95
N GLU A 226 13.67 -11.27 -4.30
CA GLU A 226 13.55 -11.22 -2.83
C GLU A 226 14.92 -11.44 -2.15
N SER A 227 15.76 -12.28 -2.74
CA SER A 227 17.13 -12.53 -2.29
C SER A 227 18.09 -11.33 -2.41
N ASP A 228 17.73 -10.32 -3.21
CA ASP A 228 18.54 -9.11 -3.40
C ASP A 228 18.28 -8.06 -2.31
N ILE A 229 17.24 -8.28 -1.49
CA ILE A 229 16.85 -7.41 -0.39
C ILE A 229 17.24 -8.08 0.93
N GLU A 230 18.24 -7.52 1.62
CA GLU A 230 18.55 -7.93 2.99
C GLU A 230 17.35 -7.67 3.90
N ARG A 231 16.82 -8.73 4.54
CA ARG A 231 15.65 -8.61 5.44
C ARG A 231 15.96 -9.12 6.83
N ILE A 232 15.71 -8.28 7.82
CA ILE A 232 15.78 -8.61 9.25
C ILE A 232 14.51 -8.03 9.89
N GLY A 233 13.73 -8.88 10.58
CA GLY A 233 12.51 -8.46 11.26
C GLY A 233 12.77 -7.81 12.62
N ILE A 234 11.74 -7.20 13.20
CA ILE A 234 11.81 -6.61 14.55
C ILE A 234 11.81 -7.68 15.65
N ASP A 235 11.40 -8.91 15.32
CA ASP A 235 11.46 -10.10 16.19
C ASP A 235 12.89 -10.51 16.58
N THR A 236 13.90 -9.94 15.93
CA THR A 236 15.32 -10.12 16.28
C THR A 236 15.81 -9.14 17.34
N LEU A 237 15.03 -8.11 17.69
CA LEU A 237 15.37 -7.15 18.71
C LEU A 237 15.24 -7.77 20.10
N THR A 238 16.19 -7.46 20.99
CA THR A 238 16.16 -7.89 22.39
C THR A 238 15.85 -6.72 23.32
N ASP A 239 15.35 -7.03 24.52
CA ASP A 239 15.07 -6.01 25.53
C ASP A 239 16.33 -5.24 25.92
N GLU A 240 17.50 -5.89 25.91
CA GLU A 240 18.80 -5.24 26.16
C GLU A 240 19.13 -4.22 25.07
N ALA A 241 18.92 -4.56 23.79
CA ALA A 241 19.15 -3.63 22.68
C ALA A 241 18.22 -2.40 22.73
N ILE A 242 16.96 -2.60 23.16
CA ILE A 242 16.01 -1.52 23.38
C ILE A 242 16.48 -0.61 24.54
N ALA A 243 16.91 -1.21 25.66
CA ALA A 243 17.40 -0.45 26.82
C ALA A 243 18.67 0.36 26.48
N GLU A 244 19.61 -0.21 25.74
CA GLU A 244 20.80 0.49 25.26
C GLU A 244 20.45 1.66 24.34
N ALA A 245 19.52 1.47 23.42
CA ALA A 245 19.05 2.52 22.52
C ALA A 245 18.42 3.70 23.28
N LYS A 246 17.55 3.41 24.27
CA LYS A 246 16.95 4.43 25.15
C LYS A 246 18.03 5.21 25.90
N SER A 247 19.02 4.52 26.48
CA SER A 247 20.12 5.15 27.19
C SER A 247 20.95 6.07 26.33
N ALA A 248 21.03 5.79 25.03
CA ALA A 248 21.73 6.61 24.04
C ALA A 248 20.87 7.72 23.41
N ASN A 249 19.62 7.92 23.85
CA ASN A 249 18.63 8.80 23.22
C ASN A 249 18.42 8.52 21.73
N LYS A 250 18.35 7.25 21.39
CA LYS A 250 18.08 6.77 20.03
C LYS A 250 16.83 5.91 20.02
N THR A 251 16.27 5.67 18.84
CA THR A 251 15.11 4.79 18.66
C THR A 251 15.37 3.77 17.56
N TYR A 252 14.79 2.58 17.70
CA TYR A 252 14.73 1.65 16.58
C TYR A 252 13.49 1.91 15.71
N LYS A 253 13.68 1.88 14.41
CA LYS A 253 12.60 1.85 13.41
C LYS A 253 12.87 0.72 12.42
N LEU A 254 11.83 0.02 11.96
CA LEU A 254 11.97 -0.90 10.83
C LEU A 254 12.03 -0.06 9.55
N VAL A 255 13.23 0.09 9.01
CA VAL A 255 13.47 0.94 7.84
C VAL A 255 13.64 0.09 6.59
N ALA A 256 12.81 0.33 5.60
CA ALA A 256 13.00 -0.12 4.22
C ALA A 256 13.91 0.89 3.51
N GLU A 257 15.01 0.44 2.92
CA GLU A 257 16.02 1.31 2.32
C GLU A 257 16.45 0.78 0.95
N ALA A 258 16.49 1.66 -0.03
CA ALA A 258 17.08 1.41 -1.34
C ALA A 258 18.13 2.48 -1.64
N ASP A 259 19.39 2.09 -1.60
CA ASP A 259 20.52 2.91 -2.05
C ASP A 259 20.83 2.58 -3.51
N PHE A 260 20.40 3.45 -4.40
CA PHE A 260 20.57 3.28 -5.85
C PHE A 260 21.99 3.56 -6.33
N LYS A 261 22.84 4.22 -5.51
CA LYS A 261 24.25 4.45 -5.83
C LYS A 261 25.08 3.19 -5.64
N THR A 262 24.77 2.42 -4.58
CA THR A 262 25.51 1.19 -4.24
C THR A 262 24.80 -0.07 -4.70
N GLY A 263 23.51 0.01 -5.08
CA GLY A 263 22.67 -1.13 -5.39
C GLY A 263 22.30 -1.96 -4.16
N ARG A 264 22.40 -1.39 -2.97
CA ARG A 264 22.05 -2.07 -1.72
C ARG A 264 20.60 -1.81 -1.34
N TYR A 265 19.86 -2.90 -1.15
CA TYR A 265 18.46 -2.86 -0.71
C TYR A 265 18.31 -3.62 0.60
N ARG A 266 17.57 -3.06 1.56
CA ARG A 266 17.37 -3.70 2.86
C ARG A 266 16.09 -3.28 3.56
N VAL A 267 15.57 -4.18 4.38
CA VAL A 267 14.51 -3.94 5.37
C VAL A 267 15.02 -4.45 6.70
N THR A 268 15.41 -3.55 7.59
CA THR A 268 16.07 -3.91 8.85
C THR A 268 15.69 -2.95 9.97
N PRO A 269 15.68 -3.39 11.23
CA PRO A 269 15.66 -2.49 12.36
C PRO A 269 16.92 -1.59 12.33
N GLN A 270 16.72 -0.28 12.23
CA GLN A 270 17.81 0.69 12.25
C GLN A 270 17.74 1.55 13.50
N LEU A 271 18.89 1.76 14.13
CA LEU A 271 19.05 2.62 15.31
C LEU A 271 19.22 4.07 14.86
N LEU A 272 18.17 4.89 15.01
CA LEU A 272 18.11 6.26 14.53
C LEU A 272 18.43 7.27 15.65
N ALA A 273 19.17 8.31 15.31
CA ALA A 273 19.38 9.48 16.15
C ALA A 273 18.32 10.55 15.89
N SER A 274 18.14 11.50 16.81
CA SER A 274 17.14 12.58 16.68
C SER A 274 17.33 13.51 15.47
N THR A 275 18.45 13.42 14.78
CA THR A 275 18.71 14.16 13.54
C THR A 275 18.22 13.41 12.29
N ASP A 276 17.81 12.15 12.41
CA ASP A 276 17.26 11.38 11.29
C ASP A 276 15.81 11.77 11.06
N PRO A 277 15.37 12.06 9.81
CA PRO A 277 14.00 12.47 9.52
C PRO A 277 12.94 11.43 9.88
N LEU A 278 13.32 10.15 10.00
CA LEU A 278 12.42 9.07 10.39
C LEU A 278 12.34 8.85 11.91
N TYR A 279 13.18 9.51 12.70
CA TYR A 279 13.27 9.33 14.15
C TYR A 279 11.93 9.56 14.87
N GLY A 280 11.26 10.67 14.57
CA GLY A 280 10.01 11.10 15.22
C GLY A 280 8.72 10.60 14.51
N VAL A 281 8.83 9.59 13.67
CA VAL A 281 7.65 8.98 13.03
C VAL A 281 7.08 7.92 13.96
N ASP A 282 6.07 8.29 14.75
CA ASP A 282 5.54 7.47 15.84
C ASP A 282 4.15 6.87 15.55
N GLY A 283 3.72 5.95 16.40
CA GLY A 283 2.45 5.24 16.29
C GLY A 283 2.40 4.37 15.04
N SER A 284 1.25 4.35 14.36
CA SER A 284 1.04 3.58 13.13
C SER A 284 1.33 4.38 11.85
N LEU A 285 2.04 5.51 11.96
CA LEU A 285 2.37 6.34 10.81
C LEU A 285 3.39 5.66 9.90
N ASN A 286 3.24 5.90 8.61
CA ASN A 286 4.26 5.63 7.60
C ASN A 286 4.98 6.94 7.24
N ALA A 287 6.22 6.81 6.78
CA ALA A 287 6.97 7.92 6.19
C ALA A 287 7.90 7.41 5.11
N VAL A 288 8.17 8.24 4.12
CA VAL A 288 9.16 7.97 3.07
C VAL A 288 10.04 9.21 2.88
N THR A 289 11.34 9.01 2.89
CA THR A 289 12.34 10.02 2.51
C THR A 289 12.95 9.64 1.18
N LEU A 290 13.08 10.62 0.28
CA LEU A 290 13.71 10.48 -1.02
C LEU A 290 14.87 11.49 -1.10
N THR A 291 16.09 11.03 -1.39
CA THR A 291 17.20 11.91 -1.75
C THR A 291 17.32 11.91 -3.27
N HIS A 292 16.99 13.04 -3.86
CA HIS A 292 17.03 13.25 -5.30
C HIS A 292 18.22 14.14 -5.68
N GLN A 293 18.86 13.85 -6.82
CA GLN A 293 20.09 14.54 -7.24
C GLN A 293 19.93 16.06 -7.34
N TYR A 294 18.78 16.54 -7.80
CA TYR A 294 18.51 17.95 -8.05
C TYR A 294 17.52 18.58 -7.07
N ALA A 295 16.54 17.81 -6.60
CA ALA A 295 15.51 18.31 -5.67
C ALA A 295 15.94 18.26 -4.19
N GLY A 296 17.06 17.59 -3.89
CA GLY A 296 17.49 17.40 -2.51
C GLY A 296 16.69 16.33 -1.78
N GLU A 297 16.48 16.49 -0.48
CA GLU A 297 15.74 15.54 0.34
C GLU A 297 14.26 15.96 0.43
N LEU A 298 13.38 15.01 0.18
CA LEU A 298 11.93 15.11 0.33
C LEU A 298 11.48 14.11 1.39
N THR A 299 10.67 14.54 2.34
CA THR A 299 10.05 13.65 3.35
C THR A 299 8.54 13.78 3.29
N LEU A 300 7.87 12.65 3.19
CA LEU A 300 6.42 12.53 3.23
C LEU A 300 6.04 11.64 4.40
N GLN A 301 5.01 12.03 5.14
CA GLN A 301 4.51 11.29 6.28
C GLN A 301 2.99 11.29 6.28
N GLY A 302 2.38 10.18 6.66
CA GLY A 302 0.93 10.04 6.74
C GLY A 302 0.49 8.73 7.37
N PRO A 303 -0.82 8.50 7.50
CA PRO A 303 -1.37 7.22 7.98
C PRO A 303 -0.92 6.06 7.07
N GLY A 304 -0.44 4.98 7.69
CA GLY A 304 0.00 3.77 6.99
C GLY A 304 -1.13 2.82 6.60
N ALA A 305 -2.28 2.95 7.25
CA ALA A 305 -3.50 2.19 7.01
C ALA A 305 -4.72 3.00 7.45
N GLY A 306 -5.92 2.59 7.01
CA GLY A 306 -7.18 3.21 7.46
C GLY A 306 -7.50 4.55 6.78
N GLY A 307 -6.95 4.79 5.59
CA GLY A 307 -7.27 5.94 4.75
C GLY A 307 -8.35 5.62 3.75
#